data_a510e661c1a000bfe498d8c6b433c451
#
_entry.id   a510e661c1a000bfe498d8c6b433c451
#
_cell.length_a   1.000
_cell.length_b   1.000
_cell.length_c   1.000
_cell.angle_alpha   90.00
_cell.angle_beta   90.00
_cell.angle_gamma   90.00
#
_symmetry.space_group_name_H-M   'P 1'
#
loop_
_entity.id
_entity.type
_entity.pdbx_description
1 polymer ?
#
loop_
_entity_poly.entity_id
_entity_poly.type
_entity_poly.pdbx_seq_one_letter_code
_entity_poly.pdbx_strand_id
1 'polypeptide(L)'
;MPPVRGEEPMRPNGQPMGTYKYWSPKAQATMVEHVRGLLKLYGDGMRRNADGKIIMQTMFEPIPKPSFDTEGKQKYLAWLEEKYGGDIKKLNSRYKLAAKSFSELKPEEYWLRLEELNWVGCARPTAEDFASRTPDFWRWIDNQTHLAGVLQDYLATMKKHWRELEPNLFIEPLLHQWGYFFNPPGQVDWQTGQRALDIYKCANHVDSVLFIAAPLNAENRADAMALSVEGAIMRNANLHRPFTAGLYLGRHVNGDIYRVVPPAECIGTHVANGAKGLHIYGYSGLDDGGVMFRMDDLFKDSLRAGNRWAANVIPLLTAPRVKEVAILFPAEISLYEPLEVDAEGRHRMDLLGWYQQFTDLGWHVDIVHRDQVAGGVLKDYKHLVIPTNSLYELGDNAALETAVKNFVRAGGNVFHGPHCELAKRALRIKEEQIAFDCIKWAEEIIPHGWSTVAFKGGKALGKYIQSGKTAIAQTTIGNGKVFSFGFQYGHSYSRCTMPIVPPHYGKREMHPVVLLAETPVAALAGTSPLLPMQPVKGVEFARFGNKLVIVNHCSSPVDIRGLKAKKEIAQVPAAPGWLAAHAAICLQIQEPNVN
;
A
#
# COMPACT_ATOMS: atom_id res chain seq x y z
N MET A 1 -19.44 -12.21 7.62
CA MET A 1 -20.24 -13.30 7.01
C MET A 1 -20.75 -14.21 8.10
N PRO A 2 -21.98 -14.73 8.02
CA PRO A 2 -22.49 -15.63 9.05
C PRO A 2 -21.69 -16.93 9.09
N PRO A 3 -21.51 -17.55 10.26
CA PRO A 3 -20.87 -18.84 10.37
C PRO A 3 -21.70 -19.90 9.63
N VAL A 4 -21.04 -20.83 8.95
CA VAL A 4 -21.68 -21.99 8.34
C VAL A 4 -21.57 -23.13 9.34
N ARG A 5 -22.72 -23.51 9.93
CA ARG A 5 -22.77 -24.50 11.00
C ARG A 5 -22.08 -25.81 10.61
N GLY A 6 -21.13 -26.23 11.43
CA GLY A 6 -20.31 -27.44 11.26
C GLY A 6 -19.13 -27.26 10.30
N GLU A 7 -18.94 -26.05 9.75
CA GLU A 7 -17.82 -25.73 8.87
C GLU A 7 -16.93 -24.62 9.46
N GLU A 8 -17.07 -24.34 10.73
CA GLU A 8 -16.24 -23.35 11.42
C GLU A 8 -14.81 -23.87 11.61
N PRO A 9 -13.79 -23.03 11.47
CA PRO A 9 -12.46 -23.36 11.93
C PRO A 9 -12.46 -23.63 13.44
N MET A 10 -11.71 -24.62 13.87
CA MET A 10 -11.68 -25.05 15.26
C MET A 10 -10.43 -24.57 15.98
N ARG A 11 -10.58 -24.08 17.20
CA ARG A 11 -9.47 -23.78 18.11
C ARG A 11 -8.78 -25.07 18.59
N PRO A 12 -7.57 -25.00 19.19
CA PRO A 12 -6.91 -26.15 19.79
C PRO A 12 -7.75 -26.84 20.88
N ASN A 13 -8.58 -26.08 21.59
CA ASN A 13 -9.50 -26.59 22.63
C ASN A 13 -10.83 -27.15 22.08
N GLY A 14 -10.96 -27.25 20.76
CA GLY A 14 -12.18 -27.76 20.10
C GLY A 14 -13.34 -26.76 19.98
N GLN A 15 -13.15 -25.48 20.36
CA GLN A 15 -14.20 -24.47 20.19
C GLN A 15 -14.16 -23.84 18.79
N PRO A 16 -15.32 -23.50 18.20
CA PRO A 16 -15.38 -22.83 16.89
C PRO A 16 -14.89 -21.38 16.96
N MET A 17 -14.33 -20.89 15.85
CA MET A 17 -13.80 -19.52 15.72
C MET A 17 -14.79 -18.51 15.09
N GLY A 18 -16.06 -18.87 14.93
CA GLY A 18 -17.11 -17.92 14.53
C GLY A 18 -17.10 -17.45 13.07
N THR A 19 -16.39 -18.13 12.19
CA THR A 19 -16.39 -17.95 10.72
C THR A 19 -16.56 -19.31 10.04
N TYR A 20 -16.17 -19.45 8.79
CA TYR A 20 -16.17 -20.75 8.12
C TYR A 20 -14.81 -21.03 7.48
N LYS A 21 -14.51 -22.30 7.27
CA LYS A 21 -13.33 -22.75 6.53
C LYS A 21 -13.47 -22.37 5.07
N TYR A 22 -12.61 -21.50 4.56
CA TYR A 22 -12.67 -21.04 3.17
C TYR A 22 -12.48 -22.19 2.15
N TRP A 23 -11.82 -23.26 2.54
CA TRP A 23 -11.62 -24.45 1.71
C TRP A 23 -12.76 -25.48 1.76
N SER A 24 -13.76 -25.29 2.64
CA SER A 24 -14.86 -26.25 2.77
C SER A 24 -15.81 -26.18 1.57
N PRO A 25 -16.01 -27.27 0.81
CA PRO A 25 -16.99 -27.28 -0.29
C PRO A 25 -18.41 -26.98 0.17
N LYS A 26 -18.79 -27.42 1.36
CA LYS A 26 -20.12 -27.16 1.93
C LYS A 26 -20.29 -25.68 2.27
N ALA A 27 -19.26 -25.05 2.86
CA ALA A 27 -19.28 -23.62 3.14
C ALA A 27 -19.35 -22.80 1.83
N GLN A 28 -18.56 -23.17 0.83
CA GLN A 28 -18.57 -22.54 -0.49
C GLN A 28 -19.95 -22.67 -1.16
N ALA A 29 -20.54 -23.87 -1.16
CA ALA A 29 -21.89 -24.08 -1.69
C ALA A 29 -22.95 -23.23 -0.96
N THR A 30 -22.86 -23.12 0.37
CA THR A 30 -23.74 -22.23 1.16
C THR A 30 -23.61 -20.77 0.73
N MET A 31 -22.38 -20.29 0.48
CA MET A 31 -22.17 -18.93 0.01
C MET A 31 -22.69 -18.71 -1.43
N VAL A 32 -22.61 -19.70 -2.28
CA VAL A 32 -23.19 -19.68 -3.63
C VAL A 32 -24.71 -19.52 -3.53
N GLU A 33 -25.38 -20.32 -2.70
CA GLU A 33 -26.83 -20.22 -2.50
C GLU A 33 -27.25 -18.87 -1.88
N HIS A 34 -26.45 -18.35 -0.98
CA HIS A 34 -26.69 -17.01 -0.42
C HIS A 34 -26.67 -15.93 -1.53
N VAL A 35 -25.65 -15.94 -2.39
CA VAL A 35 -25.55 -15.00 -3.52
C VAL A 35 -26.69 -15.21 -4.52
N ARG A 36 -27.10 -16.45 -4.81
CA ARG A 36 -28.28 -16.76 -5.62
C ARG A 36 -29.54 -16.09 -5.05
N GLY A 37 -29.73 -16.20 -3.74
CA GLY A 37 -30.85 -15.56 -3.05
C GLY A 37 -30.84 -14.03 -3.16
N LEU A 38 -29.66 -13.40 -2.98
CA LEU A 38 -29.50 -11.95 -3.13
C LEU A 38 -29.78 -11.48 -4.57
N LEU A 39 -29.26 -12.18 -5.57
CA LEU A 39 -29.51 -11.86 -6.98
C LEU A 39 -31.00 -11.97 -7.33
N LYS A 40 -31.68 -13.00 -6.81
CA LYS A 40 -33.13 -13.18 -7.02
C LYS A 40 -33.94 -12.04 -6.39
N LEU A 41 -33.55 -11.56 -5.20
CA LEU A 41 -34.30 -10.55 -4.44
C LEU A 41 -34.00 -9.12 -4.91
N TYR A 42 -32.76 -8.85 -5.28
CA TYR A 42 -32.24 -7.48 -5.47
C TYR A 42 -31.54 -7.24 -6.80
N GLY A 43 -31.38 -8.25 -7.67
CA GLY A 43 -30.56 -8.17 -8.87
C GLY A 43 -30.85 -6.99 -9.80
N ASP A 44 -32.14 -6.66 -9.97
CA ASP A 44 -32.56 -5.53 -10.82
C ASP A 44 -32.22 -4.16 -10.20
N GLY A 45 -32.19 -4.08 -8.86
CA GLY A 45 -31.84 -2.87 -8.11
C GLY A 45 -30.36 -2.74 -7.75
N MET A 46 -29.54 -3.74 -8.06
CA MET A 46 -28.13 -3.70 -7.76
C MET A 46 -27.37 -2.69 -8.63
N ARG A 47 -26.41 -2.01 -8.01
CA ARG A 47 -25.55 -1.04 -8.70
C ARG A 47 -24.78 -1.72 -9.83
N ARG A 48 -24.63 -1.02 -10.95
CA ARG A 48 -23.85 -1.46 -12.10
C ARG A 48 -22.66 -0.53 -12.34
N ASN A 49 -21.56 -1.10 -12.84
CA ASN A 49 -20.43 -0.32 -13.31
C ASN A 49 -20.72 0.28 -14.71
N ALA A 50 -19.76 1.04 -15.25
CA ALA A 50 -19.88 1.67 -16.58
C ALA A 50 -20.11 0.68 -17.72
N ASP A 51 -19.69 -0.59 -17.56
CA ASP A 51 -19.90 -1.66 -18.54
C ASP A 51 -21.24 -2.38 -18.37
N GLY A 52 -22.11 -1.91 -17.47
CA GLY A 52 -23.39 -2.51 -17.17
C GLY A 52 -23.34 -3.76 -16.27
N LYS A 53 -22.18 -4.15 -15.77
CA LYS A 53 -22.00 -5.31 -14.89
C LYS A 53 -22.48 -5.00 -13.47
N ILE A 54 -23.13 -5.98 -12.85
CA ILE A 54 -23.60 -5.88 -11.46
C ILE A 54 -22.38 -5.87 -10.52
N ILE A 55 -22.20 -4.81 -9.75
CA ILE A 55 -21.13 -4.72 -8.75
C ILE A 55 -21.53 -5.55 -7.54
N MET A 56 -20.77 -6.60 -7.27
CA MET A 56 -20.93 -7.46 -6.11
C MET A 56 -19.74 -7.27 -5.16
N GLN A 57 -19.96 -6.47 -4.13
CA GLN A 57 -19.00 -6.35 -3.04
C GLN A 57 -19.18 -7.53 -2.09
N THR A 58 -18.28 -8.48 -2.21
CA THR A 58 -18.24 -9.66 -1.35
C THR A 58 -17.15 -9.51 -0.29
N MET A 59 -17.27 -10.27 0.80
CA MET A 59 -16.25 -10.35 1.83
C MET A 59 -15.91 -8.99 2.45
N PHE A 60 -16.58 -8.66 3.51
CA PHE A 60 -16.19 -7.52 4.33
C PHE A 60 -15.08 -7.96 5.27
N GLU A 61 -13.86 -7.44 5.06
CA GLU A 61 -12.68 -7.66 5.90
C GLU A 61 -12.40 -9.14 6.22
N PRO A 62 -12.11 -9.96 5.23
CA PRO A 62 -11.86 -11.38 5.44
C PRO A 62 -10.65 -11.60 6.33
N ILE A 63 -10.78 -12.57 7.24
CA ILE A 63 -9.68 -13.04 8.07
C ILE A 63 -9.62 -14.55 7.92
N PRO A 64 -8.73 -15.09 7.08
CA PRO A 64 -8.53 -16.53 7.01
C PRO A 64 -8.00 -17.02 8.35
N LYS A 65 -8.61 -18.07 8.85
CA LYS A 65 -8.24 -18.67 10.14
C LYS A 65 -7.73 -20.09 9.95
N PRO A 66 -6.72 -20.52 10.70
CA PRO A 66 -6.33 -21.92 10.76
C PRO A 66 -7.44 -22.75 11.41
N SER A 67 -7.46 -24.05 11.15
CA SER A 67 -8.33 -24.97 11.88
C SER A 67 -7.51 -26.08 12.51
N PHE A 68 -7.70 -26.28 13.80
CA PHE A 68 -6.95 -27.28 14.58
C PHE A 68 -7.64 -28.65 14.63
N ASP A 69 -8.73 -28.84 13.89
CA ASP A 69 -9.30 -30.15 13.65
C ASP A 69 -8.40 -30.99 12.71
N THR A 70 -8.75 -32.25 12.57
CA THR A 70 -7.96 -33.21 11.77
C THR A 70 -7.79 -32.74 10.32
N GLU A 71 -8.86 -32.20 9.70
CA GLU A 71 -8.82 -31.71 8.33
C GLU A 71 -7.89 -30.50 8.17
N GLY A 72 -8.03 -29.51 9.03
CA GLY A 72 -7.21 -28.29 8.98
C GLY A 72 -5.73 -28.59 9.18
N LYS A 73 -5.41 -29.47 10.13
CA LYS A 73 -4.03 -29.94 10.35
C LYS A 73 -3.46 -30.64 9.12
N GLN A 74 -4.20 -31.56 8.53
CA GLN A 74 -3.76 -32.29 7.34
C GLN A 74 -3.51 -31.36 6.17
N LYS A 75 -4.38 -30.37 5.94
CA LYS A 75 -4.18 -29.36 4.88
C LYS A 75 -2.94 -28.52 5.11
N TYR A 76 -2.70 -28.09 6.33
CA TYR A 76 -1.50 -27.31 6.65
C TYR A 76 -0.22 -28.12 6.49
N LEU A 77 -0.21 -29.38 6.93
CA LEU A 77 0.94 -30.28 6.76
C LEU A 77 1.24 -30.58 5.29
N ALA A 78 0.20 -30.86 4.50
CA ALA A 78 0.35 -31.06 3.06
C ALA A 78 0.91 -29.80 2.36
N TRP A 79 0.45 -28.62 2.75
CA TRP A 79 0.97 -27.35 2.23
C TRP A 79 2.44 -27.13 2.64
N LEU A 80 2.83 -27.47 3.88
CA LEU A 80 4.22 -27.40 4.31
C LEU A 80 5.10 -28.37 3.49
N GLU A 81 4.64 -29.59 3.26
CA GLU A 81 5.36 -30.58 2.45
C GLU A 81 5.59 -30.06 1.03
N GLU A 82 4.55 -29.51 0.39
CA GLU A 82 4.65 -28.88 -0.93
C GLU A 82 5.63 -27.71 -0.93
N LYS A 83 5.48 -26.78 0.03
CA LYS A 83 6.34 -25.59 0.17
C LYS A 83 7.83 -25.92 0.29
N TYR A 84 8.14 -27.00 1.03
CA TYR A 84 9.52 -27.43 1.22
C TYR A 84 9.99 -28.47 0.19
N GLY A 85 9.16 -28.75 -0.84
CA GLY A 85 9.48 -29.69 -1.93
C GLY A 85 9.66 -31.12 -1.46
N GLY A 86 8.89 -31.57 -0.45
CA GLY A 86 8.99 -32.88 0.16
C GLY A 86 10.23 -33.11 1.04
N ASP A 87 11.09 -32.10 1.19
CA ASP A 87 12.35 -32.22 1.95
C ASP A 87 12.18 -31.73 3.40
N ILE A 88 11.89 -32.66 4.30
CA ILE A 88 11.74 -32.38 5.75
C ILE A 88 13.00 -31.77 6.37
N LYS A 89 14.19 -32.00 5.81
CA LYS A 89 15.44 -31.45 6.35
C LYS A 89 15.49 -29.93 6.21
N LYS A 90 14.91 -29.36 5.14
CA LYS A 90 14.81 -27.91 4.95
C LYS A 90 13.95 -27.27 6.02
N LEU A 91 12.80 -27.87 6.35
CA LEU A 91 11.93 -27.41 7.43
C LEU A 91 12.63 -27.56 8.79
N ASN A 92 13.21 -28.74 9.07
CA ASN A 92 13.93 -29.00 10.32
C ASN A 92 15.04 -27.97 10.58
N SER A 93 15.77 -27.57 9.53
CA SER A 93 16.80 -26.53 9.64
C SER A 93 16.25 -25.19 10.12
N ARG A 94 15.07 -24.78 9.61
CA ARG A 94 14.43 -23.52 9.96
C ARG A 94 13.74 -23.57 11.34
N TYR A 95 13.04 -24.68 11.61
CA TYR A 95 12.27 -24.84 12.85
C TYR A 95 13.10 -25.39 14.01
N LYS A 96 14.36 -25.78 13.76
CA LYS A 96 15.23 -26.46 14.73
C LYS A 96 14.60 -27.73 15.30
N LEU A 97 14.05 -28.54 14.41
CA LEU A 97 13.40 -29.83 14.73
C LEU A 97 14.25 -30.99 14.20
N ALA A 98 13.85 -32.21 14.60
CA ALA A 98 14.42 -33.47 14.15
C ALA A 98 13.33 -34.45 13.66
N ALA A 99 12.26 -33.93 13.06
CA ALA A 99 11.18 -34.75 12.53
C ALA A 99 11.67 -35.62 11.36
N LYS A 100 11.20 -36.84 11.25
CA LYS A 100 11.54 -37.78 10.18
C LYS A 100 10.66 -37.57 8.94
N SER A 101 9.45 -37.04 9.14
CA SER A 101 8.48 -36.77 8.08
C SER A 101 7.58 -35.59 8.46
N PHE A 102 6.86 -35.03 7.48
CA PHE A 102 5.87 -33.98 7.72
C PHE A 102 4.70 -34.45 8.58
N SER A 103 4.36 -35.74 8.53
CA SER A 103 3.29 -36.33 9.35
C SER A 103 3.58 -36.41 10.86
N GLU A 104 4.86 -36.30 11.24
CA GLU A 104 5.26 -36.25 12.66
C GLU A 104 5.13 -34.82 13.26
N LEU A 105 4.93 -33.80 12.43
CA LEU A 105 4.78 -32.43 12.90
C LEU A 105 3.45 -32.27 13.65
N LYS A 106 3.49 -31.44 14.67
CA LYS A 106 2.32 -31.11 15.50
C LYS A 106 2.07 -29.59 15.40
N PRO A 107 1.31 -29.14 14.41
CA PRO A 107 1.06 -27.70 14.19
C PRO A 107 0.53 -26.98 15.42
N GLU A 108 -0.28 -27.68 16.26
CA GLU A 108 -0.81 -27.16 17.52
C GLU A 108 0.27 -26.71 18.52
N GLU A 109 1.44 -27.32 18.47
CA GLU A 109 2.57 -26.90 19.32
C GLU A 109 3.21 -25.60 18.84
N TYR A 110 3.07 -25.30 17.54
CA TYR A 110 3.59 -24.05 16.94
C TYR A 110 2.60 -22.89 17.07
N TRP A 111 1.36 -23.19 17.41
CA TRP A 111 0.27 -22.24 17.49
C TRP A 111 -0.22 -21.99 18.92
N LEU A 112 0.52 -22.41 19.93
CA LEU A 112 0.12 -22.38 21.33
C LEU A 112 -0.15 -20.99 21.93
N ARG A 113 0.35 -19.92 21.31
CA ARG A 113 0.09 -18.55 21.77
C ARG A 113 -1.17 -17.93 21.16
N LEU A 114 -1.98 -18.71 20.48
CA LEU A 114 -3.21 -18.27 19.81
C LEU A 114 -4.29 -17.75 20.74
N GLU A 115 -4.29 -18.18 21.97
CA GLU A 115 -5.32 -17.77 22.94
C GLU A 115 -5.25 -16.28 23.27
N GLU A 116 -4.09 -15.64 23.08
CA GLU A 116 -3.89 -14.22 23.28
C GLU A 116 -4.39 -13.37 22.09
N LEU A 117 -4.59 -13.98 20.92
CA LEU A 117 -4.94 -13.32 19.68
C LEU A 117 -6.18 -13.94 19.05
N ASN A 118 -7.33 -13.39 19.33
CA ASN A 118 -8.62 -13.88 18.80
C ASN A 118 -8.74 -13.88 17.27
N TRP A 119 -7.81 -13.25 16.53
CA TRP A 119 -7.98 -12.91 15.13
C TRP A 119 -7.03 -13.64 14.17
N VAL A 120 -5.80 -13.89 14.53
CA VAL A 120 -4.76 -14.30 13.57
C VAL A 120 -4.34 -15.75 13.63
N GLY A 121 -4.66 -16.48 14.62
CA GLY A 121 -4.41 -17.92 14.60
C GLY A 121 -2.95 -18.36 14.77
N CYS A 122 -1.97 -17.53 15.07
CA CYS A 122 -0.61 -17.96 15.42
C CYS A 122 0.10 -16.98 16.35
N ALA A 123 1.18 -17.44 16.99
CA ALA A 123 2.02 -16.60 17.84
C ALA A 123 2.67 -15.49 16.99
N ARG A 124 2.66 -14.25 17.50
CA ARG A 124 3.42 -13.18 16.90
C ARG A 124 4.88 -13.24 17.32
N PRO A 125 5.80 -13.18 16.37
CA PRO A 125 7.20 -13.07 16.70
C PRO A 125 7.52 -11.67 17.22
N THR A 126 8.55 -11.60 18.06
CA THR A 126 9.11 -10.35 18.58
C THR A 126 10.04 -9.69 17.56
N ALA A 127 10.48 -8.46 17.84
CA ALA A 127 11.50 -7.79 17.04
C ALA A 127 12.82 -8.59 17.01
N GLU A 128 13.18 -9.26 18.10
CA GLU A 128 14.34 -10.13 18.16
C GLU A 128 14.20 -11.36 17.27
N ASP A 129 13.01 -11.98 17.24
CA ASP A 129 12.72 -13.10 16.35
C ASP A 129 12.91 -12.72 14.88
N PHE A 130 12.48 -11.51 14.50
CA PHE A 130 12.67 -10.98 13.16
C PHE A 130 14.14 -10.70 12.85
N ALA A 131 14.88 -10.10 13.78
CA ALA A 131 16.31 -9.80 13.60
C ALA A 131 17.16 -11.07 13.50
N SER A 132 16.86 -12.08 14.33
CA SER A 132 17.66 -13.30 14.47
C SER A 132 17.17 -14.47 13.62
N ARG A 133 16.02 -14.34 12.92
CA ARG A 133 15.41 -15.40 12.11
C ARG A 133 15.21 -16.70 12.92
N THR A 134 14.61 -16.55 14.09
CA THR A 134 14.36 -17.68 15.00
C THR A 134 13.38 -18.72 14.40
N PRO A 135 13.22 -19.88 15.00
CA PRO A 135 12.15 -20.82 14.61
C PRO A 135 10.76 -20.20 14.63
N ASP A 136 10.43 -19.31 15.58
CA ASP A 136 9.13 -18.66 15.68
C ASP A 136 8.90 -17.68 14.52
N PHE A 137 9.95 -16.97 14.06
CA PHE A 137 9.89 -16.18 12.82
C PHE A 137 9.51 -17.06 11.62
N TRP A 138 10.15 -18.22 11.41
CA TRP A 138 9.86 -19.08 10.26
C TRP A 138 8.45 -19.69 10.32
N ARG A 139 8.00 -20.09 11.50
CA ARG A 139 6.63 -20.59 11.73
C ARG A 139 5.60 -19.52 11.41
N TRP A 140 5.84 -18.28 11.84
CA TRP A 140 5.00 -17.13 11.52
C TRP A 140 4.91 -16.90 10.00
N ILE A 141 6.04 -16.83 9.31
CA ILE A 141 6.11 -16.65 7.86
C ILE A 141 5.32 -17.75 7.14
N ASP A 142 5.50 -19.00 7.54
CA ASP A 142 4.83 -20.13 6.92
C ASP A 142 3.31 -20.08 7.16
N ASN A 143 2.89 -19.76 8.37
CA ASN A 143 1.47 -19.62 8.68
C ASN A 143 0.81 -18.48 7.89
N GLN A 144 1.42 -17.30 7.87
CA GLN A 144 0.88 -16.15 7.14
C GLN A 144 0.82 -16.43 5.62
N THR A 145 1.83 -17.09 5.07
CA THR A 145 1.85 -17.48 3.66
C THR A 145 0.74 -18.48 3.35
N HIS A 146 0.54 -19.49 4.22
CA HIS A 146 -0.53 -20.47 4.07
C HIS A 146 -1.91 -19.81 4.09
N LEU A 147 -2.17 -18.99 5.11
CA LEU A 147 -3.47 -18.31 5.25
C LEU A 147 -3.75 -17.35 4.09
N ALA A 148 -2.74 -16.63 3.62
CA ALA A 148 -2.86 -15.78 2.44
C ALA A 148 -3.22 -16.61 1.19
N GLY A 149 -2.60 -17.77 1.01
CA GLY A 149 -2.93 -18.71 -0.07
C GLY A 149 -4.36 -19.22 0.02
N VAL A 150 -4.80 -19.62 1.20
CA VAL A 150 -6.20 -20.07 1.43
C VAL A 150 -7.22 -19.03 1.00
N LEU A 151 -6.98 -17.75 1.28
CA LEU A 151 -7.88 -16.67 0.84
C LEU A 151 -7.85 -16.50 -0.69
N GLN A 152 -6.68 -16.55 -1.30
CA GLN A 152 -6.52 -16.42 -2.75
C GLN A 152 -7.26 -17.55 -3.48
N ASP A 153 -7.09 -18.79 -3.04
CA ASP A 153 -7.76 -19.98 -3.59
C ASP A 153 -9.29 -19.88 -3.43
N TYR A 154 -9.75 -19.40 -2.28
CA TYR A 154 -11.17 -19.14 -2.06
C TYR A 154 -11.71 -18.11 -3.05
N LEU A 155 -11.04 -16.98 -3.25
CA LEU A 155 -11.47 -15.94 -4.18
C LEU A 155 -11.53 -16.47 -5.62
N ALA A 156 -10.51 -17.24 -6.05
CA ALA A 156 -10.46 -17.86 -7.36
C ALA A 156 -11.64 -18.82 -7.58
N THR A 157 -11.89 -19.70 -6.61
CA THR A 157 -12.96 -20.69 -6.66
C THR A 157 -14.35 -20.01 -6.65
N MET A 158 -14.56 -19.06 -5.75
CA MET A 158 -15.85 -18.38 -5.63
C MET A 158 -16.16 -17.50 -6.84
N LYS A 159 -15.16 -16.83 -7.41
CA LYS A 159 -15.36 -16.08 -8.67
C LYS A 159 -15.94 -16.95 -9.77
N LYS A 160 -15.40 -18.18 -9.90
CA LYS A 160 -15.91 -19.14 -10.88
C LYS A 160 -17.38 -19.48 -10.58
N HIS A 161 -17.69 -19.90 -9.37
CA HIS A 161 -19.05 -20.30 -9.00
C HIS A 161 -20.07 -19.16 -9.08
N TRP A 162 -19.71 -17.96 -8.68
CA TRP A 162 -20.63 -16.81 -8.77
C TRP A 162 -20.88 -16.41 -10.23
N ARG A 163 -19.90 -16.53 -11.11
CA ARG A 163 -20.08 -16.28 -12.55
C ARG A 163 -20.89 -17.36 -13.26
N GLU A 164 -20.92 -18.57 -12.75
CA GLU A 164 -21.85 -19.61 -13.21
C GLU A 164 -23.31 -19.25 -12.88
N LEU A 165 -23.55 -18.48 -11.78
CA LEU A 165 -24.87 -17.98 -11.44
C LEU A 165 -25.28 -16.78 -12.31
N GLU A 166 -24.39 -15.82 -12.46
CA GLU A 166 -24.61 -14.57 -13.18
C GLU A 166 -23.31 -14.13 -13.87
N PRO A 167 -23.19 -14.33 -15.20
CA PRO A 167 -21.97 -13.99 -15.95
C PRO A 167 -21.59 -12.51 -15.91
N ASN A 168 -22.58 -11.63 -15.70
CA ASN A 168 -22.40 -10.18 -15.67
C ASN A 168 -22.01 -9.62 -14.28
N LEU A 169 -21.54 -10.48 -13.37
CA LEU A 169 -21.02 -10.00 -12.10
C LEU A 169 -19.63 -9.34 -12.27
N PHE A 170 -19.47 -8.19 -11.59
CA PHE A 170 -18.20 -7.57 -11.31
C PHE A 170 -17.89 -7.79 -9.82
N ILE A 171 -16.94 -8.69 -9.56
CA ILE A 171 -16.65 -9.19 -8.21
C ILE A 171 -15.54 -8.34 -7.60
N GLU A 172 -15.89 -7.60 -6.56
CA GLU A 172 -15.04 -6.62 -5.90
C GLU A 172 -15.09 -6.82 -4.38
N PRO A 173 -14.24 -7.72 -3.80
CA PRO A 173 -14.18 -7.90 -2.36
C PRO A 173 -13.60 -6.66 -1.67
N LEU A 174 -14.15 -6.32 -0.51
CA LEU A 174 -13.59 -5.37 0.42
C LEU A 174 -12.66 -6.15 1.36
N LEU A 175 -11.35 -6.01 1.13
CA LEU A 175 -10.37 -6.88 1.77
C LEU A 175 -9.95 -6.38 3.16
N HIS A 176 -9.85 -5.07 3.35
CA HIS A 176 -9.35 -4.50 4.59
C HIS A 176 -9.98 -3.12 4.85
N GLN A 177 -10.16 -2.77 6.12
CA GLN A 177 -10.80 -1.52 6.49
C GLN A 177 -9.87 -0.32 6.38
N TRP A 178 -8.60 -0.45 6.74
CA TRP A 178 -7.72 0.69 6.99
C TRP A 178 -6.51 0.76 6.05
N GLY A 179 -6.40 -0.15 5.12
CA GLY A 179 -5.27 -0.19 4.19
C GLY A 179 -3.93 -0.47 4.86
N TYR A 180 -2.86 0.01 4.24
CA TYR A 180 -1.50 -0.28 4.64
C TYR A 180 -0.97 0.64 5.74
N PHE A 181 -1.41 1.91 5.76
CA PHE A 181 -0.82 2.93 6.65
C PHE A 181 -1.50 3.04 8.00
N PHE A 182 -2.80 2.83 8.02
CA PHE A 182 -3.57 3.05 9.23
C PHE A 182 -3.31 1.98 10.28
N ASN A 183 -3.08 2.43 11.50
CA ASN A 183 -2.70 1.57 12.60
C ASN A 183 -3.14 2.17 13.94
N PRO A 184 -4.41 1.96 14.33
CA PRO A 184 -4.93 2.53 15.56
C PRO A 184 -4.12 2.05 16.76
N PRO A 185 -3.82 2.91 17.72
CA PRO A 185 -3.14 2.53 18.94
C PRO A 185 -3.86 1.36 19.65
N GLY A 186 -3.11 0.32 19.98
CA GLY A 186 -3.64 -0.85 20.70
C GLY A 186 -4.51 -1.81 19.87
N GLN A 187 -4.73 -1.55 18.58
CA GLN A 187 -5.51 -2.43 17.69
C GLN A 187 -4.61 -3.09 16.66
N VAL A 188 -3.94 -4.10 17.11
CA VAL A 188 -2.96 -4.87 16.34
C VAL A 188 -3.56 -5.76 15.25
N ASP A 189 -4.83 -6.12 15.37
CA ASP A 189 -5.57 -6.99 14.46
C ASP A 189 -6.01 -6.31 13.16
N TRP A 190 -5.81 -5.00 13.03
CA TRP A 190 -6.26 -4.21 11.88
C TRP A 190 -5.17 -4.05 10.81
N GLN A 191 -3.97 -4.50 11.09
CA GLN A 191 -2.89 -4.49 10.10
C GLN A 191 -3.09 -5.57 9.04
N THR A 192 -2.70 -5.25 7.81
CA THR A 192 -2.75 -6.17 6.66
C THR A 192 -2.00 -7.47 6.94
N GLY A 193 -0.81 -7.41 7.53
CA GLY A 193 -0.02 -8.58 7.88
C GLY A 193 -0.68 -9.49 8.91
N GLN A 194 -1.45 -8.93 9.84
CA GLN A 194 -2.13 -9.75 10.85
C GLN A 194 -3.35 -10.47 10.32
N ARG A 195 -3.89 -9.98 9.22
CA ARG A 195 -5.02 -10.61 8.52
C ARG A 195 -4.58 -11.57 7.44
N ALA A 196 -3.29 -11.78 7.24
CA ALA A 196 -2.72 -12.56 6.16
C ALA A 196 -3.26 -12.13 4.78
N LEU A 197 -3.31 -10.81 4.52
CA LEU A 197 -3.83 -10.25 3.29
C LEU A 197 -2.71 -9.80 2.36
N ASP A 198 -2.56 -10.50 1.26
CA ASP A 198 -1.78 -10.03 0.11
C ASP A 198 -2.73 -9.42 -0.92
N ILE A 199 -2.90 -8.10 -0.85
CA ILE A 199 -3.87 -7.35 -1.67
C ILE A 199 -3.56 -7.53 -3.16
N TYR A 200 -2.30 -7.49 -3.56
CA TYR A 200 -1.88 -7.63 -4.96
C TYR A 200 -2.18 -9.02 -5.51
N LYS A 201 -1.92 -10.07 -4.71
CA LYS A 201 -2.22 -11.44 -5.12
C LYS A 201 -3.71 -11.71 -5.13
N CYS A 202 -4.46 -11.23 -4.14
CA CYS A 202 -5.92 -11.32 -4.14
C CYS A 202 -6.54 -10.69 -5.39
N ALA A 203 -6.03 -9.54 -5.84
CA ALA A 203 -6.53 -8.84 -7.02
C ALA A 203 -6.39 -9.64 -8.33
N ASN A 204 -5.48 -10.61 -8.41
CA ASN A 204 -5.34 -11.49 -9.56
C ASN A 204 -6.52 -12.47 -9.73
N HIS A 205 -7.26 -12.73 -8.64
CA HIS A 205 -8.33 -13.73 -8.60
C HIS A 205 -9.74 -13.13 -8.70
N VAL A 206 -9.88 -11.80 -8.74
CA VAL A 206 -11.16 -11.08 -8.80
C VAL A 206 -11.17 -10.04 -9.91
N ASP A 207 -12.23 -9.26 -10.05
CA ASP A 207 -12.29 -8.21 -11.07
C ASP A 207 -11.65 -6.92 -10.59
N SER A 208 -11.84 -6.61 -9.30
CA SER A 208 -11.23 -5.50 -8.59
C SER A 208 -11.11 -5.86 -7.12
N VAL A 209 -10.23 -5.20 -6.41
CA VAL A 209 -10.18 -5.21 -4.94
C VAL A 209 -10.27 -3.79 -4.44
N LEU A 210 -10.89 -3.62 -3.27
CA LEU A 210 -10.87 -2.36 -2.57
C LEU A 210 -10.56 -2.57 -1.08
N PHE A 211 -10.09 -1.54 -0.46
CA PHE A 211 -10.06 -1.41 1.00
C PHE A 211 -10.49 0.00 1.40
N ILE A 212 -10.91 0.17 2.64
CA ILE A 212 -11.29 1.46 3.16
C ILE A 212 -10.04 2.19 3.63
N ALA A 213 -9.74 3.31 3.00
CA ALA A 213 -8.60 4.16 3.30
C ALA A 213 -9.02 5.36 4.16
N ALA A 214 -8.08 5.89 4.92
CA ALA A 214 -8.26 7.12 5.67
C ALA A 214 -7.03 8.03 5.52
N PRO A 215 -7.17 9.35 5.58
CA PRO A 215 -6.05 10.27 5.48
C PRO A 215 -5.21 10.29 6.78
N LEU A 216 -4.68 9.12 7.15
CA LEU A 216 -3.88 8.88 8.34
C LEU A 216 -2.61 8.12 7.96
N ASN A 217 -1.49 8.61 8.45
CA ASN A 217 -0.22 7.91 8.28
C ASN A 217 0.08 6.92 9.43
N ALA A 218 1.19 6.21 9.33
CA ALA A 218 1.59 5.19 10.29
C ALA A 218 1.90 5.75 11.70
N GLU A 219 2.03 7.07 11.85
CA GLU A 219 2.15 7.75 13.13
C GLU A 219 0.79 8.23 13.68
N ASN A 220 -0.33 7.80 13.09
CA ASN A 220 -1.69 8.25 13.43
C ASN A 220 -1.90 9.76 13.31
N ARG A 221 -1.29 10.38 12.31
CA ARG A 221 -1.45 11.80 12.01
C ARG A 221 -2.23 12.00 10.74
N ALA A 222 -3.05 13.05 10.70
CA ALA A 222 -3.75 13.45 9.48
C ALA A 222 -2.74 13.77 8.37
N ASP A 223 -2.87 13.06 7.24
CA ASP A 223 -1.91 13.12 6.14
C ASP A 223 -2.58 12.73 4.81
N ALA A 224 -2.76 13.71 3.94
CA ALA A 224 -3.38 13.49 2.64
C ALA A 224 -2.51 12.61 1.72
N MET A 225 -1.17 12.66 1.88
CA MET A 225 -0.27 11.83 1.09
C MET A 225 -0.36 10.35 1.45
N ALA A 226 -0.69 10.01 2.71
CA ALA A 226 -0.98 8.63 3.09
C ALA A 226 -2.19 8.10 2.30
N LEU A 227 -3.26 8.89 2.18
CA LEU A 227 -4.42 8.53 1.38
C LEU A 227 -4.07 8.38 -0.11
N SER A 228 -3.19 9.23 -0.65
CA SER A 228 -2.75 9.11 -2.04
C SER A 228 -1.93 7.84 -2.28
N VAL A 229 -1.04 7.47 -1.36
CA VAL A 229 -0.31 6.18 -1.39
C VAL A 229 -1.27 5.00 -1.38
N GLU A 230 -2.29 5.02 -0.53
CA GLU A 230 -3.30 3.97 -0.46
C GLU A 230 -4.10 3.87 -1.77
N GLY A 231 -4.46 5.01 -2.35
CA GLY A 231 -5.07 5.08 -3.69
C GLY A 231 -4.15 4.49 -4.79
N ALA A 232 -2.85 4.76 -4.73
CA ALA A 232 -1.87 4.20 -5.64
C ALA A 232 -1.72 2.68 -5.46
N ILE A 233 -1.75 2.16 -4.23
CA ILE A 233 -1.76 0.72 -3.95
C ILE A 233 -3.00 0.07 -4.56
N MET A 234 -4.21 0.63 -4.35
CA MET A 234 -5.44 0.11 -4.96
C MET A 234 -5.37 0.09 -6.48
N ARG A 235 -4.92 1.19 -7.09
CA ARG A 235 -4.74 1.28 -8.56
C ARG A 235 -3.81 0.19 -9.09
N ASN A 236 -2.65 0.02 -8.46
CA ASN A 236 -1.62 -0.90 -8.95
C ASN A 236 -1.94 -2.36 -8.63
N ALA A 237 -2.57 -2.66 -7.48
CA ALA A 237 -3.09 -3.99 -7.20
C ALA A 237 -4.12 -4.40 -8.27
N ASN A 238 -4.96 -3.47 -8.69
CA ASN A 238 -5.94 -3.70 -9.76
C ASN A 238 -5.35 -3.61 -11.18
N LEU A 239 -4.03 -3.52 -11.35
CA LEU A 239 -3.37 -3.46 -12.65
C LEU A 239 -3.89 -2.33 -13.55
N HIS A 240 -4.22 -1.18 -12.98
CA HIS A 240 -4.86 -0.04 -13.64
C HIS A 240 -6.23 -0.34 -14.28
N ARG A 241 -6.85 -1.49 -13.97
CA ARG A 241 -8.26 -1.75 -14.31
C ARG A 241 -9.18 -0.81 -13.53
N PRO A 242 -10.44 -0.60 -13.96
CA PRO A 242 -11.41 0.13 -13.17
C PRO A 242 -11.55 -0.41 -11.75
N PHE A 243 -11.53 0.45 -10.76
CA PHE A 243 -11.68 0.08 -9.35
C PHE A 243 -12.51 1.11 -8.59
N THR A 244 -13.11 0.68 -7.50
CA THR A 244 -13.74 1.54 -6.50
C THR A 244 -12.73 1.86 -5.41
N ALA A 245 -12.56 3.12 -5.04
CA ALA A 245 -11.76 3.50 -3.89
C ALA A 245 -12.63 3.56 -2.64
N GLY A 246 -12.18 2.93 -1.56
CA GLY A 246 -12.84 2.99 -0.26
C GLY A 246 -12.35 4.22 0.52
N LEU A 247 -13.28 4.91 1.19
CA LEU A 247 -12.99 6.07 2.01
C LEU A 247 -13.75 5.99 3.34
N TYR A 248 -13.01 6.01 4.44
CA TYR A 248 -13.57 6.07 5.77
C TYR A 248 -13.85 7.53 6.18
N LEU A 249 -15.09 7.84 6.47
CA LEU A 249 -15.50 9.18 6.92
C LEU A 249 -16.06 9.21 8.35
N GLY A 250 -15.95 8.14 9.10
CA GLY A 250 -16.37 8.08 10.50
C GLY A 250 -15.45 8.86 11.45
N ARG A 251 -15.91 9.04 12.69
CA ARG A 251 -15.16 9.75 13.75
C ARG A 251 -14.29 8.83 14.59
N HIS A 252 -14.39 7.53 14.36
CA HIS A 252 -13.92 6.48 15.25
C HIS A 252 -12.46 6.64 15.67
N VAL A 253 -11.60 7.11 14.79
CA VAL A 253 -10.19 6.85 15.01
C VAL A 253 -9.44 7.99 15.63
N ASN A 254 -9.44 9.16 15.16
CA ASN A 254 -8.57 10.22 15.69
C ASN A 254 -9.27 11.59 15.69
N GLY A 255 -10.48 11.63 16.19
CA GLY A 255 -11.21 12.88 16.28
C GLY A 255 -11.53 13.44 14.90
N ASP A 256 -11.26 14.71 14.69
CA ASP A 256 -11.73 15.40 13.50
C ASP A 256 -10.63 15.62 12.46
N ILE A 257 -10.04 14.51 11.97
CA ILE A 257 -9.03 14.55 10.90
C ILE A 257 -9.53 15.28 9.64
N TYR A 258 -10.84 15.30 9.41
CA TYR A 258 -11.47 15.91 8.24
C TYR A 258 -11.58 17.44 8.31
N ARG A 259 -11.17 18.05 9.40
CA ARG A 259 -10.87 19.50 9.44
C ARG A 259 -9.51 19.83 8.85
N VAL A 260 -8.59 18.86 8.86
CA VAL A 260 -7.24 19.01 8.31
C VAL A 260 -7.19 18.54 6.85
N VAL A 261 -7.84 17.39 6.55
CA VAL A 261 -7.95 16.83 5.19
C VAL A 261 -9.44 16.68 4.85
N PRO A 262 -10.08 17.72 4.26
CA PRO A 262 -11.52 17.72 4.02
C PRO A 262 -11.98 16.63 3.06
N PRO A 263 -13.24 16.18 3.12
CA PRO A 263 -13.79 15.15 2.23
C PRO A 263 -13.61 15.44 0.73
N ALA A 264 -13.71 16.69 0.30
CA ALA A 264 -13.48 17.07 -1.11
C ALA A 264 -12.05 16.74 -1.55
N GLU A 265 -11.06 17.05 -0.73
CA GLU A 265 -9.66 16.70 -0.97
C GLU A 265 -9.47 15.18 -1.05
N CYS A 266 -10.03 14.42 -0.09
CA CYS A 266 -9.98 12.96 -0.09
C CYS A 266 -10.55 12.37 -1.40
N ILE A 267 -11.70 12.86 -1.84
CA ILE A 267 -12.33 12.44 -3.09
C ILE A 267 -11.47 12.83 -4.29
N GLY A 268 -10.93 14.06 -4.30
CA GLY A 268 -10.00 14.52 -5.33
C GLY A 268 -8.78 13.61 -5.47
N THR A 269 -8.21 13.22 -4.34
CA THR A 269 -7.06 12.30 -4.27
C THR A 269 -7.38 10.93 -4.88
N HIS A 270 -8.52 10.35 -4.56
CA HIS A 270 -8.93 9.06 -5.15
C HIS A 270 -9.20 9.16 -6.66
N VAL A 271 -9.81 10.24 -7.12
CA VAL A 271 -10.02 10.49 -8.55
C VAL A 271 -8.69 10.71 -9.29
N ALA A 272 -7.75 11.44 -8.70
CA ALA A 272 -6.38 11.58 -9.23
C ALA A 272 -5.64 10.24 -9.30
N ASN A 273 -5.96 9.31 -8.40
CA ASN A 273 -5.49 7.94 -8.46
C ASN A 273 -6.25 7.05 -9.46
N GLY A 274 -7.23 7.58 -10.18
CA GLY A 274 -7.93 6.87 -11.25
C GLY A 274 -9.12 6.02 -10.80
N ALA A 275 -9.60 6.20 -9.59
CA ALA A 275 -10.82 5.54 -9.10
C ALA A 275 -12.02 5.84 -10.03
N LYS A 276 -12.81 4.80 -10.32
CA LYS A 276 -14.04 4.90 -11.13
C LYS A 276 -15.31 4.89 -10.28
N GLY A 277 -15.18 4.63 -9.00
CA GLY A 277 -16.23 4.68 -8.00
C GLY A 277 -15.66 5.00 -6.63
N LEU A 278 -16.55 5.39 -5.72
CA LEU A 278 -16.21 5.65 -4.33
C LEU A 278 -17.12 4.79 -3.44
N HIS A 279 -16.52 4.10 -2.48
CA HIS A 279 -17.21 3.41 -1.41
C HIS A 279 -16.96 4.18 -0.11
N ILE A 280 -17.99 4.87 0.38
CA ILE A 280 -17.88 5.65 1.60
C ILE A 280 -18.39 4.81 2.76
N TYR A 281 -17.50 4.46 3.69
CA TYR A 281 -17.79 3.75 4.92
C TYR A 281 -18.13 4.72 6.06
N GLY A 282 -19.04 4.28 6.94
CA GLY A 282 -19.45 5.06 8.10
C GLY A 282 -20.54 6.07 7.82
N TYR A 283 -21.28 5.94 6.68
CA TYR A 283 -22.32 6.90 6.30
C TYR A 283 -23.51 6.91 7.26
N SER A 284 -24.05 5.74 7.59
CA SER A 284 -25.27 5.61 8.41
C SER A 284 -25.06 5.71 9.92
N GLY A 285 -23.80 5.80 10.36
CA GLY A 285 -23.46 5.89 11.78
C GLY A 285 -23.61 4.55 12.48
N LEU A 286 -22.52 3.92 12.67
CA LEU A 286 -22.33 2.93 13.70
C LEU A 286 -22.02 3.67 15.02
N ASP A 287 -21.49 2.98 16.00
CA ASP A 287 -21.09 3.54 17.30
C ASP A 287 -20.10 4.73 17.20
N ASP A 288 -19.50 4.92 16.03
CA ASP A 288 -18.55 5.99 15.72
C ASP A 288 -19.21 7.32 15.28
N GLY A 289 -20.53 7.37 15.25
CA GLY A 289 -21.27 8.58 14.89
C GLY A 289 -21.21 8.98 13.42
N GLY A 290 -21.08 8.04 12.50
CA GLY A 290 -21.04 8.17 11.03
C GLY A 290 -21.37 9.50 10.37
N VAL A 291 -21.24 9.57 9.07
CA VAL A 291 -21.41 10.81 8.28
C VAL A 291 -22.77 11.49 8.51
N MET A 292 -23.85 10.73 8.65
CA MET A 292 -25.20 11.29 8.86
C MET A 292 -25.34 12.09 10.15
N PHE A 293 -24.59 11.75 11.17
CA PHE A 293 -24.64 12.40 12.48
C PHE A 293 -23.64 13.55 12.63
N ARG A 294 -22.81 13.77 11.62
CA ARG A 294 -21.94 14.94 11.61
C ARG A 294 -22.78 16.16 11.28
N MET A 295 -22.91 17.02 12.26
CA MET A 295 -23.70 18.26 12.14
C MET A 295 -22.91 19.42 11.54
N ASP A 296 -21.64 19.22 11.26
CA ASP A 296 -20.73 20.23 10.70
C ASP A 296 -21.08 20.46 9.22
N ASP A 297 -21.59 21.65 8.93
CA ASP A 297 -21.97 22.02 7.56
C ASP A 297 -20.76 22.13 6.63
N LEU A 298 -19.60 22.51 7.13
CA LEU A 298 -18.36 22.56 6.34
C LEU A 298 -17.98 21.17 5.84
N PHE A 299 -18.11 20.15 6.69
CA PHE A 299 -17.89 18.77 6.28
C PHE A 299 -18.88 18.32 5.20
N LYS A 300 -20.18 18.58 5.40
CA LYS A 300 -21.23 18.20 4.45
C LYS A 300 -21.08 18.92 3.11
N ASP A 301 -20.75 20.19 3.13
CA ASP A 301 -20.55 21.00 1.90
C ASP A 301 -19.31 20.54 1.16
N SER A 302 -18.22 20.23 1.87
CA SER A 302 -17.02 19.65 1.29
C SER A 302 -17.31 18.28 0.65
N LEU A 303 -18.07 17.40 1.32
CA LEU A 303 -18.47 16.11 0.77
C LEU A 303 -19.34 16.25 -0.48
N ARG A 304 -20.33 17.16 -0.46
CA ARG A 304 -21.19 17.46 -1.62
C ARG A 304 -20.37 18.00 -2.80
N ALA A 305 -19.45 18.92 -2.55
CA ALA A 305 -18.59 19.48 -3.58
C ALA A 305 -17.73 18.40 -4.23
N GLY A 306 -17.07 17.58 -3.42
CA GLY A 306 -16.27 16.45 -3.89
C GLY A 306 -17.08 15.46 -4.73
N ASN A 307 -18.24 15.02 -4.25
CA ASN A 307 -19.07 14.06 -4.97
C ASN A 307 -19.60 14.60 -6.29
N ARG A 308 -20.08 15.86 -6.34
CA ARG A 308 -20.54 16.49 -7.58
C ARG A 308 -19.43 16.59 -8.60
N TRP A 309 -18.24 17.01 -8.15
CA TRP A 309 -17.08 17.10 -8.99
C TRP A 309 -16.66 15.74 -9.55
N ALA A 310 -16.55 14.72 -8.69
CA ALA A 310 -16.21 13.36 -9.11
C ALA A 310 -17.18 12.80 -10.15
N ALA A 311 -18.49 13.01 -9.96
CA ALA A 311 -19.51 12.59 -10.92
C ALA A 311 -19.32 13.21 -12.31
N ASN A 312 -18.84 14.47 -12.38
CA ASN A 312 -18.56 15.16 -13.64
C ASN A 312 -17.19 14.79 -14.26
N VAL A 313 -16.19 14.47 -13.43
CA VAL A 313 -14.81 14.28 -13.88
C VAL A 313 -14.51 12.81 -14.22
N ILE A 314 -14.95 11.85 -13.40
CA ILE A 314 -14.65 10.43 -13.62
C ILE A 314 -14.99 9.95 -15.04
N PRO A 315 -16.16 10.31 -15.64
CA PRO A 315 -16.47 9.91 -17.02
C PRO A 315 -15.53 10.48 -18.08
N LEU A 316 -14.80 11.56 -17.78
CA LEU A 316 -13.86 12.20 -18.70
C LEU A 316 -12.47 11.54 -18.68
N LEU A 317 -12.14 10.79 -17.65
CA LEU A 317 -10.85 10.13 -17.47
C LEU A 317 -10.83 8.76 -18.16
N THR A 318 -10.94 8.74 -19.48
CA THR A 318 -11.02 7.51 -20.29
C THR A 318 -9.66 6.91 -20.63
N ALA A 319 -8.61 7.73 -20.71
CA ALA A 319 -7.25 7.27 -20.95
C ALA A 319 -6.62 6.70 -19.67
N PRO A 320 -5.63 5.79 -19.79
CA PRO A 320 -4.87 5.33 -18.64
C PRO A 320 -4.07 6.49 -18.01
N ARG A 321 -3.84 6.41 -16.70
CA ARG A 321 -2.95 7.35 -16.00
C ARG A 321 -1.51 7.15 -16.48
N VAL A 322 -0.80 8.25 -16.67
CA VAL A 322 0.62 8.25 -17.04
C VAL A 322 1.46 7.59 -15.94
N LYS A 323 2.54 6.93 -16.33
CA LYS A 323 3.50 6.21 -15.49
C LYS A 323 4.89 6.78 -15.70
N GLU A 324 5.61 7.12 -14.63
CA GLU A 324 6.98 7.63 -14.71
C GLU A 324 7.90 7.05 -13.65
N VAL A 325 7.41 6.89 -12.42
CA VAL A 325 8.17 6.39 -11.27
C VAL A 325 7.46 5.18 -10.69
N ALA A 326 8.18 4.08 -10.52
CA ALA A 326 7.72 2.92 -9.79
C ALA A 326 8.35 2.91 -8.39
N ILE A 327 7.56 2.73 -7.35
CA ILE A 327 8.05 2.41 -6.01
C ILE A 327 7.74 0.94 -5.75
N LEU A 328 8.74 0.16 -5.38
CA LEU A 328 8.55 -1.24 -5.03
C LEU A 328 7.75 -1.34 -3.73
N PHE A 329 6.56 -1.95 -3.79
CA PHE A 329 5.75 -2.20 -2.61
C PHE A 329 6.46 -3.19 -1.69
N PRO A 330 6.63 -2.89 -0.41
CA PRO A 330 7.29 -3.78 0.54
C PRO A 330 6.34 -4.91 1.00
N ALA A 331 6.00 -5.81 0.07
CA ALA A 331 5.00 -6.86 0.26
C ALA A 331 5.31 -7.76 1.46
N GLU A 332 6.58 -8.09 1.66
CA GLU A 332 7.02 -8.92 2.76
C GLU A 332 6.81 -8.22 4.12
N ILE A 333 7.08 -6.92 4.19
CA ILE A 333 6.83 -6.14 5.41
C ILE A 333 5.32 -6.04 5.65
N SER A 334 4.54 -5.73 4.61
CA SER A 334 3.09 -5.62 4.70
C SER A 334 2.42 -6.92 5.18
N LEU A 335 2.91 -8.08 4.70
CA LEU A 335 2.29 -9.37 5.00
C LEU A 335 2.80 -10.00 6.30
N TYR A 336 4.07 -9.79 6.63
CA TYR A 336 4.73 -10.56 7.69
C TYR A 336 5.12 -9.75 8.92
N GLU A 337 5.39 -8.46 8.80
CA GLU A 337 5.91 -7.68 9.90
C GLU A 337 4.79 -7.24 10.85
N PRO A 338 4.73 -7.74 12.09
CA PRO A 338 3.76 -7.28 13.07
C PRO A 338 4.12 -5.90 13.61
N LEU A 339 3.13 -5.23 14.19
CA LEU A 339 3.29 -3.88 14.74
C LEU A 339 4.44 -3.78 15.76
N GLU A 340 4.61 -4.81 16.54
CA GLU A 340 5.62 -4.87 17.61
C GLU A 340 7.06 -4.81 17.05
N VAL A 341 7.24 -5.19 15.78
CA VAL A 341 8.55 -5.14 15.10
C VAL A 341 8.84 -3.73 14.59
N ASP A 342 7.83 -3.03 14.09
CA ASP A 342 7.92 -1.65 13.62
C ASP A 342 6.81 -0.78 14.22
N ALA A 343 6.79 -0.68 15.55
CA ALA A 343 5.76 0.07 16.29
C ALA A 343 5.69 1.56 15.89
N GLU A 344 6.79 2.12 15.42
CA GLU A 344 6.86 3.51 14.96
C GLU A 344 6.48 3.67 13.47
N GLY A 345 6.19 2.57 12.77
CA GLY A 345 5.83 2.60 11.36
C GLY A 345 6.92 3.12 10.42
N ARG A 346 8.20 2.91 10.77
CA ARG A 346 9.36 3.46 10.03
C ARG A 346 9.39 3.07 8.56
N HIS A 347 9.11 1.80 8.25
CA HIS A 347 9.10 1.32 6.88
C HIS A 347 7.94 1.92 6.08
N ARG A 348 6.79 2.09 6.72
CA ARG A 348 5.62 2.73 6.09
C ARG A 348 5.85 4.21 5.86
N MET A 349 6.45 4.91 6.83
CA MET A 349 6.83 6.31 6.68
C MET A 349 7.95 6.51 5.65
N ASP A 350 8.85 5.54 5.49
CA ASP A 350 9.86 5.57 4.42
C ASP A 350 9.22 5.48 3.03
N LEU A 351 8.29 4.53 2.83
CA LEU A 351 7.52 4.44 1.59
C LEU A 351 6.73 5.73 1.31
N LEU A 352 6.04 6.25 2.32
CA LEU A 352 5.27 7.50 2.23
C LEU A 352 6.14 8.67 1.78
N GLY A 353 7.30 8.85 2.39
CA GLY A 353 8.17 9.98 2.06
C GLY A 353 8.82 9.87 0.68
N TRP A 354 9.17 8.68 0.23
CA TRP A 354 9.60 8.46 -1.15
C TRP A 354 8.48 8.82 -2.15
N TYR A 355 7.26 8.39 -1.88
CA TYR A 355 6.09 8.73 -2.70
C TYR A 355 5.87 10.25 -2.73
N GLN A 356 5.85 10.88 -1.55
CA GLN A 356 5.66 12.32 -1.42
C GLN A 356 6.74 13.12 -2.14
N GLN A 357 8.03 12.73 -2.01
CA GLN A 357 9.13 13.44 -2.66
C GLN A 357 8.99 13.46 -4.17
N PHE A 358 8.68 12.33 -4.80
CA PHE A 358 8.50 12.30 -6.25
C PHE A 358 7.21 13.00 -6.67
N THR A 359 6.13 12.89 -5.91
CA THR A 359 4.88 13.62 -6.16
C THR A 359 5.08 15.12 -6.06
N ASP A 360 5.80 15.60 -5.04
CA ASP A 360 6.16 17.02 -4.87
C ASP A 360 7.02 17.56 -6.03
N LEU A 361 7.75 16.70 -6.73
CA LEU A 361 8.51 17.01 -7.95
C LEU A 361 7.68 16.87 -9.24
N GLY A 362 6.38 16.63 -9.11
CA GLY A 362 5.45 16.53 -10.23
C GLY A 362 5.50 15.20 -11.00
N TRP A 363 6.20 14.19 -10.49
CA TRP A 363 6.27 12.89 -11.10
C TRP A 363 4.98 12.08 -10.90
N HIS A 364 4.62 11.26 -11.90
CA HIS A 364 3.51 10.31 -11.81
C HIS A 364 4.00 9.01 -11.19
N VAL A 365 3.63 8.79 -9.92
CA VAL A 365 4.15 7.70 -9.09
C VAL A 365 3.16 6.55 -9.03
N ASP A 366 3.68 5.34 -9.20
CA ASP A 366 2.98 4.06 -9.02
C ASP A 366 3.67 3.24 -7.93
N ILE A 367 2.89 2.40 -7.22
CA ILE A 367 3.42 1.47 -6.21
C ILE A 367 3.23 0.06 -6.74
N VAL A 368 4.32 -0.56 -7.18
CA VAL A 368 4.30 -1.83 -7.92
C VAL A 368 4.73 -3.01 -7.04
N HIS A 369 4.06 -4.14 -7.21
CA HIS A 369 4.42 -5.37 -6.51
C HIS A 369 5.64 -6.05 -7.13
N ARG A 370 6.40 -6.81 -6.35
CA ARG A 370 7.57 -7.57 -6.79
C ARG A 370 7.28 -8.49 -7.99
N ASP A 371 6.11 -9.14 -8.01
CA ASP A 371 5.73 -10.03 -9.11
C ASP A 371 5.46 -9.25 -10.41
N GLN A 372 4.95 -8.04 -10.31
CA GLN A 372 4.79 -7.13 -11.46
C GLN A 372 6.15 -6.69 -12.00
N VAL A 373 7.11 -6.39 -11.12
CA VAL A 373 8.50 -6.07 -11.50
C VAL A 373 9.15 -7.26 -12.18
N ALA A 374 9.07 -8.45 -11.59
CA ALA A 374 9.55 -9.70 -12.19
C ALA A 374 8.90 -9.99 -13.54
N GLY A 375 7.62 -9.62 -13.71
CA GLY A 375 6.86 -9.72 -14.96
C GLY A 375 7.18 -8.64 -16.01
N GLY A 376 8.14 -7.73 -15.74
CA GLY A 376 8.65 -6.77 -16.73
C GLY A 376 7.90 -5.43 -16.81
N VAL A 377 7.14 -5.04 -15.78
CA VAL A 377 6.41 -3.77 -15.75
C VAL A 377 7.34 -2.55 -15.82
N LEU A 378 8.61 -2.68 -15.42
CA LEU A 378 9.56 -1.55 -15.34
C LEU A 378 9.86 -0.88 -16.67
N LYS A 379 9.59 -1.52 -17.82
CA LYS A 379 9.74 -0.91 -19.15
C LYS A 379 8.93 0.39 -19.33
N ASP A 380 7.88 0.55 -18.55
CA ASP A 380 6.97 1.70 -18.60
C ASP A 380 7.41 2.86 -17.70
N TYR A 381 8.54 2.71 -16.97
CA TYR A 381 8.99 3.68 -15.98
C TYR A 381 10.40 4.20 -16.27
N LYS A 382 10.69 5.39 -15.77
CA LYS A 382 12.00 6.04 -15.84
C LYS A 382 12.83 5.82 -14.57
N HIS A 383 12.14 5.78 -13.44
CA HIS A 383 12.74 5.64 -12.12
C HIS A 383 12.11 4.46 -11.37
N LEU A 384 12.94 3.73 -10.63
CA LEU A 384 12.54 2.73 -9.66
C LEU A 384 13.04 3.16 -8.28
N VAL A 385 12.15 3.20 -7.30
CA VAL A 385 12.49 3.39 -5.89
C VAL A 385 12.33 2.05 -5.18
N ILE A 386 13.33 1.69 -4.39
CA ILE A 386 13.31 0.50 -3.53
C ILE A 386 13.45 1.00 -2.10
N PRO A 387 12.35 1.21 -1.36
CA PRO A 387 12.40 1.53 0.06
C PRO A 387 13.10 0.43 0.84
N THR A 388 13.51 0.70 2.06
CA THR A 388 14.11 -0.31 2.94
C THR A 388 13.22 -1.54 3.02
N ASN A 389 13.79 -2.70 2.73
CA ASN A 389 13.09 -3.98 2.77
C ASN A 389 14.00 -5.07 3.34
N SER A 390 13.77 -5.44 4.60
CA SER A 390 14.56 -6.43 5.32
C SER A 390 14.14 -7.88 5.08
N LEU A 391 12.97 -8.10 4.47
CA LEU A 391 12.37 -9.42 4.28
C LEU A 391 12.41 -9.94 2.83
N TYR A 392 13.07 -9.23 1.95
CA TYR A 392 13.18 -9.53 0.53
C TYR A 392 13.65 -10.97 0.21
N GLU A 393 14.44 -11.57 1.05
CA GLU A 393 15.02 -12.90 0.84
C GLU A 393 14.05 -14.06 1.08
N LEU A 394 12.80 -13.80 1.46
CA LEU A 394 11.83 -14.85 1.80
C LEU A 394 11.23 -15.59 0.60
N GLY A 395 11.54 -15.19 -0.62
CA GLY A 395 11.00 -15.83 -1.82
C GLY A 395 12.05 -16.16 -2.89
N ASP A 396 11.61 -16.69 -4.03
CA ASP A 396 12.41 -16.75 -5.23
C ASP A 396 12.56 -15.34 -5.82
N ASN A 397 13.79 -14.87 -5.86
CA ASN A 397 14.13 -13.51 -6.23
C ASN A 397 14.85 -13.40 -7.58
N ALA A 398 15.17 -14.50 -8.24
CA ALA A 398 15.99 -14.52 -9.45
C ALA A 398 15.38 -13.67 -10.59
N ALA A 399 14.08 -13.80 -10.83
CA ALA A 399 13.38 -13.01 -11.84
C ALA A 399 13.33 -11.51 -11.48
N LEU A 400 13.07 -11.20 -10.21
CA LEU A 400 13.07 -9.83 -9.70
C LEU A 400 14.46 -9.18 -9.81
N GLU A 401 15.53 -9.87 -9.39
CA GLU A 401 16.91 -9.40 -9.52
C GLU A 401 17.29 -9.12 -10.97
N THR A 402 16.90 -10.05 -11.88
CA THR A 402 17.13 -9.91 -13.30
C THR A 402 16.41 -8.71 -13.88
N ALA A 403 15.13 -8.51 -13.53
CA ALA A 403 14.34 -7.37 -14.01
C ALA A 403 14.95 -6.03 -13.57
N VAL A 404 15.33 -5.88 -12.30
CA VAL A 404 15.98 -4.67 -11.78
C VAL A 404 17.31 -4.41 -12.46
N LYS A 405 18.15 -5.44 -12.62
CA LYS A 405 19.44 -5.32 -13.31
C LYS A 405 19.30 -4.88 -14.77
N ASN A 406 18.32 -5.47 -15.49
CA ASN A 406 18.07 -5.13 -16.89
C ASN A 406 17.52 -3.72 -17.02
N PHE A 407 16.64 -3.28 -16.11
CA PHE A 407 16.10 -1.93 -16.07
C PHE A 407 17.20 -0.88 -15.97
N VAL A 408 18.14 -1.05 -15.03
CA VAL A 408 19.27 -0.11 -14.88
C VAL A 408 20.17 -0.13 -16.12
N ARG A 409 20.49 -1.33 -16.64
CA ARG A 409 21.34 -1.44 -17.85
C ARG A 409 20.76 -0.75 -19.07
N ALA A 410 19.42 -0.76 -19.18
CA ALA A 410 18.71 -0.10 -20.26
C ALA A 410 18.62 1.43 -20.13
N GLY A 411 19.03 2.02 -18.98
CA GLY A 411 19.04 3.46 -18.76
C GLY A 411 18.08 3.95 -17.66
N GLY A 412 17.36 3.03 -16.99
CA GLY A 412 16.55 3.39 -15.84
C GLY A 412 17.39 3.79 -14.63
N ASN A 413 16.86 4.66 -13.80
CA ASN A 413 17.51 5.06 -12.55
C ASN A 413 16.87 4.34 -11.36
N VAL A 414 17.70 3.87 -10.44
CA VAL A 414 17.27 3.25 -9.18
C VAL A 414 17.65 4.12 -8.01
N PHE A 415 16.71 4.34 -7.11
CA PHE A 415 16.90 4.97 -5.80
C PHE A 415 16.60 3.91 -4.73
N HIS A 416 17.50 3.71 -3.75
CA HIS A 416 17.25 2.74 -2.71
C HIS A 416 17.72 3.21 -1.33
N GLY A 417 17.04 2.72 -0.29
CA GLY A 417 17.40 2.92 1.10
C GLY A 417 18.49 1.96 1.60
N PRO A 418 18.85 2.02 2.89
CA PRO A 418 19.82 1.16 3.53
C PRO A 418 19.30 -0.29 3.63
N HIS A 419 20.21 -1.24 3.86
CA HIS A 419 19.91 -2.67 4.04
C HIS A 419 19.07 -3.29 2.90
N CYS A 420 19.19 -2.74 1.70
CA CYS A 420 18.46 -3.21 0.53
C CYS A 420 19.12 -4.45 -0.07
N GLU A 421 18.69 -5.65 0.35
CA GLU A 421 19.24 -6.92 -0.15
C GLU A 421 19.07 -7.08 -1.67
N LEU A 422 17.97 -6.56 -2.23
CA LEU A 422 17.77 -6.55 -3.67
C LEU A 422 18.84 -5.75 -4.40
N ALA A 423 19.21 -4.56 -3.90
CA ALA A 423 20.28 -3.76 -4.49
C ALA A 423 21.66 -4.43 -4.33
N LYS A 424 21.93 -5.05 -3.17
CA LYS A 424 23.17 -5.78 -2.94
C LYS A 424 23.34 -6.92 -3.94
N ARG A 425 22.33 -7.74 -4.15
CA ARG A 425 22.36 -8.92 -5.02
C ARG A 425 22.28 -8.55 -6.51
N ALA A 426 21.27 -7.77 -6.89
CA ALA A 426 21.05 -7.42 -8.30
C ALA A 426 22.08 -6.42 -8.83
N LEU A 427 22.49 -5.45 -8.03
CA LEU A 427 23.29 -4.29 -8.44
C LEU A 427 24.70 -4.28 -7.83
N ARG A 428 25.04 -5.27 -6.99
CA ARG A 428 26.35 -5.44 -6.35
C ARG A 428 26.77 -4.25 -5.46
N ILE A 429 25.79 -3.60 -4.84
CA ILE A 429 26.03 -2.51 -3.90
C ILE A 429 26.67 -3.07 -2.63
N LYS A 430 27.71 -2.39 -2.12
CA LYS A 430 28.44 -2.80 -0.92
C LYS A 430 28.19 -1.79 0.19
N GLU A 431 27.66 -2.29 1.30
CA GLU A 431 27.41 -1.53 2.52
C GLU A 431 28.37 -1.92 3.64
N GLU A 432 28.62 -0.99 4.54
CA GLU A 432 29.24 -1.26 5.84
C GLU A 432 28.43 -0.59 6.95
N GLN A 433 28.32 -1.27 8.08
CA GLN A 433 27.66 -0.72 9.26
C GLN A 433 28.47 0.45 9.82
N ILE A 434 27.76 1.48 10.25
CA ILE A 434 28.36 2.61 10.96
C ILE A 434 27.52 2.95 12.19
N ALA A 435 28.12 3.62 13.16
CA ALA A 435 27.39 4.26 14.23
C ALA A 435 26.58 5.44 13.69
N PHE A 436 25.64 5.93 14.50
CA PHE A 436 24.88 7.13 14.19
C PHE A 436 25.80 8.32 13.87
N ASP A 437 25.50 9.02 12.78
CA ASP A 437 26.27 10.18 12.31
C ASP A 437 25.36 11.10 11.49
N CYS A 438 25.62 12.40 11.48
CA CYS A 438 24.89 13.36 10.68
C CYS A 438 25.35 13.34 9.22
N ILE A 439 24.49 13.76 8.30
CA ILE A 439 24.75 13.70 6.86
C ILE A 439 24.90 15.10 6.30
N LYS A 440 25.98 15.36 5.61
CA LYS A 440 26.18 16.57 4.82
C LYS A 440 25.86 16.30 3.35
N TRP A 441 24.95 17.12 2.78
CA TRP A 441 24.62 17.19 1.37
C TRP A 441 24.83 18.63 0.90
N ALA A 442 25.73 18.82 -0.04
CA ALA A 442 26.22 20.17 -0.40
C ALA A 442 26.69 20.93 0.86
N GLU A 443 26.12 22.07 1.17
CA GLU A 443 26.45 22.83 2.37
C GLU A 443 25.48 22.61 3.54
N GLU A 444 24.45 21.75 3.36
CA GLU A 444 23.38 21.55 4.31
C GLU A 444 23.53 20.23 5.10
N ILE A 445 23.01 20.22 6.32
CA ILE A 445 22.88 19.01 7.12
C ILE A 445 21.49 18.43 6.90
N ILE A 446 21.43 17.20 6.38
CA ILE A 446 20.17 16.48 6.21
C ILE A 446 19.82 15.79 7.51
N PRO A 447 18.63 16.04 8.07
CA PRO A 447 18.10 15.21 9.14
C PRO A 447 17.85 13.81 8.57
N HIS A 448 18.34 12.79 9.25
CA HIS A 448 18.17 11.43 8.79
C HIS A 448 17.19 10.64 9.65
N GLY A 449 16.55 9.66 9.03
CA GLY A 449 15.73 8.68 9.72
C GLY A 449 16.57 7.55 10.31
N TRP A 450 15.95 6.41 10.45
CA TRP A 450 16.51 5.22 11.05
C TRP A 450 17.49 4.49 10.14
N SER A 451 18.27 3.62 10.73
CA SER A 451 19.24 2.72 10.05
C SER A 451 20.28 3.47 9.24
N THR A 452 21.53 3.36 9.65
CA THR A 452 22.65 4.01 8.98
C THR A 452 23.67 3.00 8.51
N VAL A 453 24.00 3.10 7.22
CA VAL A 453 25.10 2.37 6.60
C VAL A 453 25.93 3.33 5.75
N ALA A 454 27.18 3.01 5.52
CA ALA A 454 28.01 3.70 4.54
C ALA A 454 28.23 2.82 3.32
N PHE A 455 28.49 3.43 2.18
CA PHE A 455 28.73 2.71 0.92
C PHE A 455 30.22 2.65 0.60
N LYS A 456 30.65 1.48 0.08
CA LYS A 456 31.98 1.26 -0.46
C LYS A 456 31.92 1.26 -1.98
N GLY A 457 32.64 2.21 -2.59
CA GLY A 457 32.67 2.38 -4.04
C GLY A 457 31.57 3.30 -4.56
N GLY A 458 31.63 3.57 -5.86
CA GLY A 458 30.80 4.59 -6.50
C GLY A 458 31.30 6.02 -6.25
N LYS A 459 30.60 7.00 -6.84
CA LYS A 459 30.86 8.43 -6.63
C LYS A 459 30.16 8.86 -5.36
N ALA A 460 30.89 9.38 -4.37
CA ALA A 460 30.30 9.96 -3.17
C ALA A 460 29.58 11.28 -3.54
N LEU A 461 28.33 11.38 -3.17
CA LEU A 461 27.48 12.57 -3.36
C LEU A 461 27.20 13.27 -2.03
N GLY A 462 26.98 12.51 -0.95
CA GLY A 462 26.83 13.00 0.41
C GLY A 462 27.70 12.20 1.37
N LYS A 463 28.12 12.83 2.47
CA LYS A 463 29.03 12.22 3.44
C LYS A 463 28.49 12.35 4.86
N TYR A 464 28.83 11.39 5.68
CA TYR A 464 28.68 11.48 7.13
C TYR A 464 29.71 12.46 7.70
N ILE A 465 29.28 13.31 8.62
CA ILE A 465 30.08 14.45 9.10
C ILE A 465 31.27 13.97 9.96
N GLN A 466 31.02 13.08 10.92
CA GLN A 466 32.04 12.63 11.85
C GLN A 466 32.99 11.59 11.24
N SER A 467 32.41 10.59 10.58
CA SER A 467 33.18 9.48 10.01
C SER A 467 33.81 9.79 8.65
N GLY A 468 33.29 10.83 7.95
CA GLY A 468 33.70 11.15 6.58
C GLY A 468 33.30 10.10 5.53
N LYS A 469 32.60 9.03 5.93
CA LYS A 469 32.19 7.94 5.05
C LYS A 469 31.06 8.36 4.11
N THR A 470 30.88 7.61 3.02
CA THR A 470 29.87 7.91 2.01
C THR A 470 28.47 7.57 2.50
N ALA A 471 27.62 8.58 2.67
CA ALA A 471 26.22 8.46 3.06
C ALA A 471 25.29 8.36 1.86
N ILE A 472 25.59 9.09 0.76
CA ILE A 472 24.85 9.04 -0.49
C ILE A 472 25.84 8.76 -1.61
N ALA A 473 25.60 7.69 -2.38
CA ALA A 473 26.48 7.25 -3.45
C ALA A 473 25.76 7.17 -4.79
N GLN A 474 26.49 7.39 -5.88
CA GLN A 474 26.04 7.10 -7.24
C GLN A 474 26.92 6.01 -7.86
N THR A 475 26.29 4.97 -8.39
CA THR A 475 26.94 3.93 -9.18
C THR A 475 26.32 3.91 -10.59
N THR A 476 27.16 3.87 -11.63
CA THR A 476 26.68 3.73 -13.03
C THR A 476 26.74 2.26 -13.43
N ILE A 477 25.64 1.74 -14.00
CA ILE A 477 25.51 0.36 -14.47
C ILE A 477 24.87 0.38 -15.86
N GLY A 478 25.65 0.08 -16.90
CA GLY A 478 25.18 0.26 -18.27
C GLY A 478 24.87 1.73 -18.56
N ASN A 479 23.67 2.01 -19.06
CA ASN A 479 23.22 3.38 -19.35
C ASN A 479 22.50 4.05 -18.17
N GLY A 480 22.23 3.33 -17.09
CA GLY A 480 21.47 3.84 -15.94
C GLY A 480 22.35 4.13 -14.72
N LYS A 481 21.71 4.72 -13.72
CA LYS A 481 22.33 5.13 -12.47
C LYS A 481 21.62 4.51 -11.27
N VAL A 482 22.40 4.17 -10.25
CA VAL A 482 21.90 3.72 -8.95
C VAL A 482 22.31 4.77 -7.91
N PHE A 483 21.33 5.30 -7.22
CA PHE A 483 21.49 6.25 -6.14
C PHE A 483 21.20 5.55 -4.82
N SER A 484 22.21 5.39 -4.01
CA SER A 484 22.18 4.66 -2.75
C SER A 484 22.16 5.62 -1.58
N PHE A 485 21.15 5.50 -0.69
CA PHE A 485 21.01 6.31 0.51
C PHE A 485 21.29 5.44 1.73
N GLY A 486 22.28 5.82 2.53
CA GLY A 486 22.72 5.06 3.71
C GLY A 486 21.78 5.21 4.92
N PHE A 487 20.60 5.75 4.72
CA PHE A 487 19.58 6.01 5.73
C PHE A 487 18.19 5.94 5.10
N GLN A 488 17.14 5.81 5.90
CA GLN A 488 15.75 5.84 5.42
C GLN A 488 15.37 7.26 4.98
N TYR A 489 15.73 7.61 3.75
CA TYR A 489 15.53 8.95 3.19
C TYR A 489 14.05 9.34 3.16
N GLY A 490 13.18 8.45 2.73
CA GLY A 490 11.74 8.72 2.70
C GLY A 490 11.18 9.00 4.08
N HIS A 491 11.60 8.24 5.11
CA HIS A 491 11.21 8.51 6.49
C HIS A 491 11.66 9.90 6.94
N SER A 492 12.91 10.29 6.65
CA SER A 492 13.40 11.63 6.94
C SER A 492 12.58 12.70 6.23
N TYR A 493 12.29 12.52 4.93
CA TYR A 493 11.51 13.46 4.14
C TYR A 493 10.08 13.61 4.65
N SER A 494 9.36 12.51 4.90
CA SER A 494 7.99 12.55 5.40
C SER A 494 7.88 13.26 6.75
N ARG A 495 8.83 13.03 7.65
CA ARG A 495 8.86 13.70 8.96
C ARG A 495 9.09 15.20 8.86
N CYS A 496 9.93 15.63 7.93
CA CYS A 496 10.23 17.05 7.72
C CYS A 496 9.15 17.79 6.95
N THR A 497 8.33 17.08 6.18
CA THR A 497 7.32 17.68 5.30
C THR A 497 5.89 17.49 5.80
N MET A 498 5.70 16.78 6.91
CA MET A 498 4.38 16.52 7.48
C MET A 498 3.68 17.83 7.86
N PRO A 499 2.40 18.00 7.52
CA PRO A 499 1.65 19.19 7.91
C PRO A 499 1.56 19.35 9.42
N ILE A 500 1.47 20.59 9.88
CA ILE A 500 1.20 20.91 11.27
C ILE A 500 -0.23 20.49 11.58
N VAL A 501 -0.38 19.60 12.55
CA VAL A 501 -1.68 19.09 12.98
C VAL A 501 -2.11 19.75 14.30
N PRO A 502 -3.42 19.68 14.66
CA PRO A 502 -3.95 20.30 15.87
C PRO A 502 -3.18 19.96 17.16
N PRO A 503 -3.28 20.80 18.21
CA PRO A 503 -2.39 20.77 19.39
C PRO A 503 -2.28 19.43 20.10
N HIS A 504 -3.34 18.63 20.13
CA HIS A 504 -3.35 17.32 20.79
C HIS A 504 -2.52 16.25 20.09
N TYR A 505 -2.05 16.50 18.87
CA TYR A 505 -1.10 15.63 18.15
C TYR A 505 0.34 16.15 18.22
N GLY A 506 0.57 17.25 18.93
CA GLY A 506 1.83 17.95 19.01
C GLY A 506 2.13 18.78 17.75
N LYS A 507 2.77 19.91 17.96
CA LYS A 507 3.25 20.79 16.91
C LYS A 507 4.55 20.22 16.35
N ARG A 508 4.60 19.99 15.04
CA ARG A 508 5.84 19.66 14.36
C ARG A 508 6.35 20.89 13.61
N GLU A 509 7.59 21.22 13.85
CA GLU A 509 8.28 22.19 13.04
C GLU A 509 8.85 21.50 11.80
N MET A 510 8.62 22.09 10.63
CA MET A 510 9.29 21.65 9.42
C MET A 510 10.77 22.02 9.52
N HIS A 511 11.62 21.04 9.22
CA HIS A 511 13.05 21.30 9.18
C HIS A 511 13.35 22.21 7.96
N PRO A 512 13.99 23.37 8.13
CA PRO A 512 14.18 24.35 7.05
C PRO A 512 15.06 23.82 5.92
N VAL A 513 15.92 22.84 6.21
CA VAL A 513 16.85 22.24 5.23
C VAL A 513 16.14 21.41 4.15
N VAL A 514 14.93 20.92 4.41
CA VAL A 514 14.21 20.10 3.43
C VAL A 514 13.36 20.99 2.54
N LEU A 515 14.00 21.88 1.81
CA LEU A 515 13.37 22.63 0.74
C LEU A 515 13.35 21.80 -0.53
N LEU A 516 12.30 21.93 -1.32
CA LEU A 516 12.07 21.10 -2.50
C LEU A 516 13.25 21.11 -3.48
N ALA A 517 13.76 22.28 -3.82
CA ALA A 517 14.83 22.46 -4.80
C ALA A 517 16.21 21.97 -4.32
N GLU A 518 16.39 21.81 -3.01
CA GLU A 518 17.67 21.50 -2.38
C GLU A 518 17.80 20.05 -1.95
N THR A 519 16.72 19.26 -2.10
CA THR A 519 16.75 17.86 -1.72
C THR A 519 17.66 17.05 -2.66
N PRO A 520 18.34 16.02 -2.14
CA PRO A 520 19.12 15.12 -2.98
C PRO A 520 18.33 14.53 -4.15
N VAL A 521 17.11 14.12 -3.92
CA VAL A 521 16.26 13.54 -4.98
C VAL A 521 15.88 14.58 -6.03
N ALA A 522 15.59 15.81 -5.65
CA ALA A 522 15.35 16.90 -6.61
C ALA A 522 16.56 17.15 -7.53
N ALA A 523 17.75 17.15 -6.96
CA ALA A 523 19.00 17.32 -7.72
C ALA A 523 19.31 16.13 -8.65
N LEU A 524 18.94 14.90 -8.26
CA LEU A 524 19.27 13.66 -8.97
C LEU A 524 18.21 13.21 -9.98
N ALA A 525 16.93 13.37 -9.66
CA ALA A 525 15.81 13.00 -10.52
C ALA A 525 15.30 14.16 -11.39
N GLY A 526 15.43 15.40 -10.91
CA GLY A 526 14.78 16.56 -11.48
C GLY A 526 13.27 16.53 -11.30
N THR A 527 12.57 17.34 -12.07
CA THR A 527 11.10 17.38 -12.12
C THR A 527 10.58 16.57 -13.30
N SER A 528 9.29 16.18 -13.26
CA SER A 528 8.67 15.47 -14.38
C SER A 528 8.72 16.34 -15.66
N PRO A 529 9.22 15.78 -16.78
CA PRO A 529 9.20 16.49 -18.06
C PRO A 529 7.79 16.62 -18.67
N LEU A 530 6.82 15.86 -18.12
CA LEU A 530 5.43 15.89 -18.58
C LEU A 530 4.60 16.96 -17.86
N LEU A 531 5.16 17.61 -16.85
CA LEU A 531 4.52 18.71 -16.16
C LEU A 531 4.78 20.03 -16.88
N PRO A 532 3.75 20.74 -17.37
CA PRO A 532 3.93 21.95 -18.15
C PRO A 532 4.19 23.21 -17.29
N MET A 533 4.45 23.05 -16.01
CA MET A 533 4.79 24.13 -15.07
C MET A 533 5.80 23.65 -14.04
N GLN A 534 6.37 24.58 -13.29
CA GLN A 534 7.18 24.21 -12.12
C GLN A 534 6.29 23.54 -11.08
N PRO A 535 6.70 22.40 -10.52
CA PRO A 535 5.94 21.70 -9.50
C PRO A 535 5.86 22.54 -8.22
N VAL A 536 4.79 22.34 -7.48
CA VAL A 536 4.56 23.00 -6.18
C VAL A 536 4.47 21.92 -5.12
N LYS A 537 5.23 22.08 -4.03
CA LYS A 537 5.20 21.15 -2.91
C LYS A 537 3.78 21.05 -2.32
N GLY A 538 3.34 19.83 -2.05
CA GLY A 538 2.00 19.55 -1.56
C GLY A 538 0.92 19.63 -2.64
N VAL A 539 1.30 19.60 -3.92
CA VAL A 539 0.36 19.54 -5.05
C VAL A 539 0.60 18.27 -5.85
N GLU A 540 -0.41 17.46 -5.98
CA GLU A 540 -0.37 16.23 -6.76
C GLU A 540 -0.89 16.46 -8.17
N PHE A 541 -0.18 15.91 -9.15
CA PHE A 541 -0.55 15.96 -10.56
C PHE A 541 -0.82 14.55 -11.10
N ALA A 542 -1.94 14.37 -11.77
CA ALA A 542 -2.31 13.08 -12.37
C ALA A 542 -2.81 13.29 -13.80
N ARG A 543 -2.07 12.74 -14.77
CA ARG A 543 -2.38 12.90 -16.19
C ARG A 543 -3.06 11.68 -16.79
N PHE A 544 -4.14 11.92 -17.54
CA PHE A 544 -4.94 10.92 -18.26
C PHE A 544 -5.14 11.38 -19.71
N GLY A 545 -4.22 11.04 -20.60
CA GLY A 545 -4.21 11.60 -21.96
C GLY A 545 -4.12 13.14 -21.94
N ASN A 546 -5.16 13.81 -22.46
CA ASN A 546 -5.26 15.26 -22.46
C ASN A 546 -5.98 15.85 -21.21
N LYS A 547 -6.27 15.03 -20.21
CA LYS A 547 -6.83 15.49 -18.93
C LYS A 547 -5.72 15.50 -17.87
N LEU A 548 -5.70 16.57 -17.09
CA LEU A 548 -4.81 16.73 -15.95
C LEU A 548 -5.67 16.99 -14.71
N VAL A 549 -5.65 16.06 -13.79
CA VAL A 549 -6.24 16.24 -12.46
C VAL A 549 -5.15 16.77 -11.54
N ILE A 550 -5.44 17.83 -10.81
CA ILE A 550 -4.54 18.45 -9.83
C ILE A 550 -5.25 18.49 -8.49
N VAL A 551 -4.56 18.04 -7.45
CA VAL A 551 -5.05 18.10 -6.07
C VAL A 551 -4.11 18.97 -5.26
N ASN A 552 -4.66 19.98 -4.62
CA ASN A 552 -3.93 20.86 -3.71
C ASN A 552 -4.12 20.38 -2.27
N HIS A 553 -3.07 19.86 -1.67
CA HIS A 553 -3.02 19.40 -0.27
C HIS A 553 -2.59 20.52 0.70
N CYS A 554 -2.33 21.72 0.18
CA CYS A 554 -1.92 22.86 0.98
C CYS A 554 -3.12 23.58 1.59
N SER A 555 -2.91 24.25 2.72
CA SER A 555 -3.88 25.14 3.36
C SER A 555 -4.01 26.52 2.70
N SER A 556 -3.32 26.74 1.60
CA SER A 556 -3.36 27.97 0.81
C SER A 556 -3.66 27.70 -0.66
N PRO A 557 -4.29 28.62 -1.38
CA PRO A 557 -4.46 28.52 -2.83
C PRO A 557 -3.13 28.44 -3.58
N VAL A 558 -3.13 27.72 -4.70
CA VAL A 558 -1.95 27.52 -5.56
C VAL A 558 -2.17 28.17 -6.92
N ASP A 559 -1.15 28.90 -7.41
CA ASP A 559 -1.14 29.50 -8.74
C ASP A 559 -0.91 28.43 -9.82
N ILE A 560 -1.88 28.25 -10.70
CA ILE A 560 -1.84 27.33 -11.83
C ILE A 560 -1.92 28.02 -13.19
N ARG A 561 -1.71 29.34 -13.23
CA ARG A 561 -1.76 30.17 -14.48
C ARG A 561 -0.76 29.72 -15.52
N GLY A 562 0.33 29.06 -15.13
CA GLY A 562 1.27 28.43 -16.06
C GLY A 562 0.66 27.27 -16.89
N LEU A 563 -0.48 26.73 -16.48
CA LEU A 563 -1.19 25.65 -17.19
C LEU A 563 -2.18 26.24 -18.18
N LYS A 564 -1.87 26.19 -19.50
CA LYS A 564 -2.80 26.60 -20.55
C LYS A 564 -3.90 25.55 -20.71
N ALA A 565 -5.02 25.74 -20.03
CA ALA A 565 -6.17 24.86 -20.09
C ALA A 565 -7.21 25.38 -21.10
N LYS A 566 -7.83 24.44 -21.86
CA LYS A 566 -8.98 24.76 -22.73
C LYS A 566 -10.31 24.71 -21.98
N LYS A 567 -10.37 23.94 -20.91
CA LYS A 567 -11.56 23.75 -20.07
C LYS A 567 -11.13 23.38 -18.65
N GLU A 568 -11.84 23.90 -17.67
CA GLU A 568 -11.61 23.69 -16.24
C GLU A 568 -12.88 23.19 -15.57
N ILE A 569 -12.73 22.21 -14.66
CA ILE A 569 -13.80 21.73 -13.79
C ILE A 569 -13.22 21.66 -12.37
N ALA A 570 -13.49 22.68 -11.58
CA ALA A 570 -13.02 22.80 -10.18
C ALA A 570 -14.04 22.23 -9.19
N GLN A 571 -13.56 21.69 -8.08
CA GLN A 571 -14.41 21.28 -6.95
C GLN A 571 -14.99 22.48 -6.20
N VAL A 572 -14.17 23.49 -6.01
CA VAL A 572 -14.48 24.71 -5.28
C VAL A 572 -14.14 25.90 -6.18
N PRO A 573 -15.02 26.90 -6.29
CA PRO A 573 -14.72 28.13 -7.03
C PRO A 573 -13.47 28.82 -6.47
N ALA A 574 -12.60 29.25 -7.37
CA ALA A 574 -11.41 30.03 -7.05
C ALA A 574 -11.24 31.16 -8.08
N ALA A 575 -10.33 32.10 -7.83
CA ALA A 575 -9.98 33.09 -8.82
C ALA A 575 -9.43 32.42 -10.11
N PRO A 576 -9.65 32.97 -11.30
CA PRO A 576 -9.15 32.35 -12.53
C PRO A 576 -7.64 32.09 -12.48
N GLY A 577 -7.25 30.86 -12.81
CA GLY A 577 -5.85 30.43 -12.75
C GLY A 577 -5.33 30.10 -11.34
N TRP A 578 -6.23 29.95 -10.36
CA TRP A 578 -5.89 29.53 -9.01
C TRP A 578 -6.64 28.25 -8.64
N LEU A 579 -5.96 27.37 -7.91
CA LEU A 579 -6.57 26.19 -7.30
C LEU A 579 -6.76 26.46 -5.81
N ALA A 580 -7.99 26.33 -5.34
CA ALA A 580 -8.31 26.56 -3.93
C ALA A 580 -7.54 25.60 -3.00
N ALA A 581 -7.35 26.01 -1.74
CA ALA A 581 -6.81 25.15 -0.70
C ALA A 581 -7.67 23.88 -0.53
N HIS A 582 -7.04 22.75 -0.27
CA HIS A 582 -7.72 21.48 0.01
C HIS A 582 -8.76 21.07 -1.04
N ALA A 583 -8.46 21.32 -2.32
CA ALA A 583 -9.39 21.11 -3.42
C ALA A 583 -8.71 20.46 -4.63
N ALA A 584 -9.52 19.92 -5.53
CA ALA A 584 -9.08 19.40 -6.82
C ALA A 584 -9.69 20.14 -8.00
N ILE A 585 -8.98 20.08 -9.13
CA ILE A 585 -9.42 20.59 -10.43
C ILE A 585 -9.08 19.58 -11.52
N CYS A 586 -9.94 19.48 -12.52
CA CYS A 586 -9.64 18.75 -13.76
C CYS A 586 -9.50 19.75 -14.90
N LEU A 587 -8.34 19.74 -15.55
CA LEU A 587 -8.02 20.59 -16.68
C LEU A 587 -8.00 19.78 -17.97
N GLN A 588 -8.52 20.35 -19.05
CA GLN A 588 -8.26 19.84 -20.39
C GLN A 588 -7.07 20.62 -20.97
N ILE A 589 -5.92 19.98 -21.03
CA ILE A 589 -4.67 20.53 -21.55
C ILE A 589 -4.50 20.19 -23.05
N GLN A 590 -3.61 20.91 -23.74
CA GLN A 590 -3.17 20.49 -25.06
C GLN A 590 -2.31 19.23 -24.95
N GLU A 591 -2.45 18.30 -25.89
CA GLU A 591 -1.49 17.21 -25.97
C GLU A 591 -0.10 17.78 -26.25
N PRO A 592 0.95 17.30 -25.59
CA PRO A 592 2.29 17.65 -26.01
C PRO A 592 2.47 17.19 -27.44
N ASN A 593 3.00 18.05 -28.30
CA ASN A 593 3.48 17.62 -29.60
C ASN A 593 4.55 16.55 -29.33
N VAL A 594 4.19 15.30 -29.55
CA VAL A 594 5.15 14.20 -29.56
C VAL A 594 5.87 14.32 -30.91
N ASN A 595 6.98 15.07 -30.89
CA ASN A 595 7.96 15.05 -31.97
C ASN A 595 8.87 13.84 -31.80
#